data_bc0a2ea5648707fc7d3b5c3edebd41f4
#
_entry.id   bc0a2ea5648707fc7d3b5c3edebd41f4
#
_cell.length_a   1.000
_cell.length_b   1.000
_cell.length_c   1.000
_cell.angle_alpha   90.00
_cell.angle_beta   90.00
_cell.angle_gamma   90.00
#
_symmetry.space_group_name_H-M   'P 1'
#
loop_
_entity.id
_entity.type
_entity.pdbx_description
1 polymer ?
#
loop_
_entity_poly.entity_id
_entity_poly.type
_entity_poly.pdbx_seq_one_letter_code
_entity_poly.pdbx_strand_id
1 'polypeptide(L)'
;MTLENQFLLDKKVTFLNHGSFGACPIKIFNEYQSWQKKLENQPVKFLDQYRDFGPNMKNVRKILSQKINCNSNNLAPVVNATTGLNAIIKSIQFNKGDEVLISNHEYGALEKTW
;
A
#
# COMPACT_ATOMS: atom_id res chain seq x y z
N MET A 1 7.33 -26.49 7.64
CA MET A 1 6.02 -26.01 7.13
C MET A 1 6.26 -25.61 5.67
N THR A 2 5.59 -26.25 4.73
CA THR A 2 5.76 -25.95 3.30
C THR A 2 5.21 -24.55 3.00
N LEU A 3 5.73 -23.90 1.94
CA LEU A 3 5.33 -22.55 1.54
C LEU A 3 3.82 -22.46 1.29
N GLU A 4 3.24 -23.50 0.70
CA GLU A 4 1.80 -23.61 0.41
C GLU A 4 0.90 -23.47 1.63
N ASN A 5 1.35 -23.94 2.80
CA ASN A 5 0.60 -23.86 4.05
C ASN A 5 0.66 -22.48 4.72
N GLN A 6 1.38 -21.52 4.12
CA GLN A 6 1.45 -20.14 4.62
C GLN A 6 0.38 -19.23 4.03
N PHE A 7 -0.45 -19.72 3.11
CA PHE A 7 -1.51 -18.96 2.43
C PHE A 7 -2.87 -19.66 2.56
N LEU A 8 -3.95 -18.89 2.48
CA LEU A 8 -5.33 -19.38 2.45
C LEU A 8 -5.83 -19.76 1.04
N LEU A 9 -4.89 -20.00 0.11
CA LEU A 9 -5.23 -20.37 -1.25
C LEU A 9 -5.89 -21.74 -1.32
N ASP A 10 -6.85 -21.89 -2.24
CA ASP A 10 -7.45 -23.19 -2.55
C ASP A 10 -6.40 -24.13 -3.13
N LYS A 11 -6.15 -25.25 -2.46
CA LYS A 11 -5.17 -26.25 -2.87
C LYS A 11 -5.48 -26.95 -4.19
N LYS A 12 -6.72 -26.86 -4.68
CA LYS A 12 -7.13 -27.40 -5.98
C LYS A 12 -6.78 -26.50 -7.15
N VAL A 13 -6.35 -25.26 -6.89
CA VAL A 13 -6.02 -24.25 -7.89
C VAL A 13 -4.52 -23.95 -7.86
N THR A 14 -3.87 -24.08 -9.00
CA THR A 14 -2.50 -23.60 -9.17
C THR A 14 -2.51 -22.08 -9.36
N PHE A 15 -2.20 -21.34 -8.30
CA PHE A 15 -2.20 -19.89 -8.32
C PHE A 15 -0.84 -19.34 -8.76
N LEU A 16 -0.77 -18.72 -9.94
CA LEU A 16 0.47 -18.21 -10.53
C LEU A 16 0.50 -16.68 -10.68
N ASN A 17 -0.55 -15.97 -10.26
CA ASN A 17 -0.69 -14.54 -10.51
C ASN A 17 -0.44 -13.67 -9.27
N HIS A 18 0.64 -13.93 -8.53
CA HIS A 18 1.03 -13.10 -7.39
C HIS A 18 1.46 -11.67 -7.78
N GLY A 19 1.87 -11.46 -9.03
CA GLY A 19 2.28 -10.14 -9.52
C GLY A 19 1.14 -9.13 -9.58
N SER A 20 -0.03 -9.55 -10.05
CA SER A 20 -1.22 -8.69 -10.18
C SER A 20 -2.16 -8.79 -8.97
N PHE A 21 -2.34 -10.00 -8.43
CA PHE A 21 -3.27 -10.28 -7.33
C PHE A 21 -2.58 -11.14 -6.27
N GLY A 22 -1.65 -10.54 -5.54
CA GLY A 22 -0.84 -11.26 -4.55
C GLY A 22 -1.68 -11.81 -3.40
N ALA A 23 -1.48 -13.09 -3.08
CA ALA A 23 -2.08 -13.69 -1.90
C ALA A 23 -1.40 -13.18 -0.63
N CYS A 24 -2.19 -12.91 0.41
CA CYS A 24 -1.70 -12.50 1.70
C CYS A 24 -1.27 -13.71 2.54
N PRO A 25 -0.05 -13.73 3.12
CA PRO A 25 0.34 -14.76 4.07
C PRO A 25 -0.59 -14.80 5.28
N ILE A 26 -0.92 -16.00 5.78
CA ILE A 26 -1.84 -16.21 6.92
C ILE A 26 -1.44 -15.38 8.14
N LYS A 27 -0.14 -15.30 8.45
CA LYS A 27 0.36 -14.49 9.57
C LYS A 27 -0.02 -13.01 9.43
N ILE A 28 0.14 -12.45 8.22
CA ILE A 28 -0.19 -11.05 7.93
C ILE A 28 -1.72 -10.87 7.91
N PHE A 29 -2.45 -11.82 7.31
CA PHE A 29 -3.91 -11.79 7.33
C PHE A 29 -4.47 -11.77 8.76
N ASN A 30 -3.96 -12.61 9.64
CA ASN A 30 -4.40 -12.65 11.05
C ASN A 30 -4.05 -11.35 11.79
N GLU A 31 -2.89 -10.76 11.53
CA GLU A 31 -2.52 -9.45 12.08
C GLU A 31 -3.48 -8.36 11.60
N TYR A 32 -3.78 -8.32 10.31
CA TYR A 32 -4.77 -7.39 9.73
C TYR A 32 -6.15 -7.54 10.39
N GLN A 33 -6.63 -8.78 10.59
CA GLN A 33 -7.89 -9.04 11.30
C GLN A 33 -7.85 -8.54 12.75
N SER A 34 -6.70 -8.63 13.42
CA SER A 34 -6.55 -8.12 14.79
C SER A 34 -6.65 -6.59 14.85
N TRP A 35 -6.10 -5.89 13.85
CA TRP A 35 -6.22 -4.44 13.72
C TRP A 35 -7.65 -3.98 13.42
N GLN A 36 -8.39 -4.70 12.58
CA GLN A 36 -9.82 -4.44 12.35
C GLN A 36 -10.63 -4.57 13.65
N LYS A 37 -10.38 -5.61 14.44
CA LYS A 37 -11.06 -5.79 15.75
C LYS A 37 -10.71 -4.67 16.73
N LYS A 38 -9.48 -4.17 16.73
CA LYS A 38 -9.09 -3.01 17.56
C LYS A 38 -9.84 -1.75 17.13
N LEU A 39 -9.97 -1.51 15.82
CA LEU A 39 -10.74 -0.40 15.27
C LEU A 39 -12.20 -0.47 15.73
N GLU A 40 -12.87 -1.60 15.54
CA GLU A 40 -14.28 -1.77 15.92
C GLU A 40 -14.52 -1.67 17.43
N ASN A 41 -13.54 -2.09 18.23
CA ASN A 41 -13.64 -2.03 19.70
C ASN A 41 -13.62 -0.59 20.24
N GLN A 42 -12.80 0.29 19.65
CA GLN A 42 -12.69 1.70 20.08
C GLN A 42 -12.37 2.61 18.88
N PRO A 43 -13.31 2.83 17.95
CA PRO A 43 -13.05 3.54 16.70
C PRO A 43 -12.56 4.97 16.89
N VAL A 44 -13.13 5.71 17.85
CA VAL A 44 -12.68 7.08 18.14
C VAL A 44 -11.24 7.12 18.62
N LYS A 45 -10.86 6.25 19.55
CA LYS A 45 -9.47 6.15 20.02
C LYS A 45 -8.54 5.73 18.91
N PHE A 46 -8.94 4.73 18.12
CA PHE A 46 -8.12 4.16 17.04
C PHE A 46 -7.83 5.17 15.91
N LEU A 47 -8.82 5.97 15.52
CA LEU A 47 -8.72 6.94 14.43
C LEU A 47 -8.24 8.33 14.86
N ASP A 48 -8.19 8.60 16.16
CA ASP A 48 -7.74 9.89 16.68
C ASP A 48 -6.24 10.10 16.44
N GLN A 49 -5.91 11.24 15.84
CA GLN A 49 -4.54 11.62 15.47
C GLN A 49 -3.57 11.67 16.66
N TYR A 50 -4.05 12.04 17.83
CA TYR A 50 -3.23 12.21 19.03
C TYR A 50 -3.21 10.98 19.94
N ARG A 51 -4.06 10.00 19.71
CA ARG A 51 -4.14 8.76 20.47
C ARG A 51 -3.43 7.62 19.76
N ASP A 52 -4.15 6.80 18.98
CA ASP A 52 -3.57 5.60 18.37
C ASP A 52 -3.10 5.85 16.94
N PHE A 53 -3.84 6.60 16.11
CA PHE A 53 -3.55 6.74 14.69
C PHE A 53 -2.18 7.38 14.41
N GLY A 54 -1.93 8.55 14.97
CA GLY A 54 -0.68 9.28 14.73
C GLY A 54 0.56 8.51 15.19
N PRO A 55 0.63 8.03 16.45
CA PRO A 55 1.72 7.20 16.94
C PRO A 55 1.95 5.91 16.13
N ASN A 56 0.88 5.19 15.78
CA ASN A 56 0.97 3.97 14.96
C ASN A 56 1.51 4.28 13.57
N MET A 57 1.01 5.32 12.92
CA MET A 57 1.45 5.74 11.60
C MET A 57 2.92 6.21 11.60
N LYS A 58 3.34 6.92 12.66
CA LYS A 58 4.75 7.30 12.86
C LYS A 58 5.65 6.08 12.99
N ASN A 59 5.21 5.06 13.74
CA ASN A 59 5.96 3.82 13.89
C ASN A 59 6.07 3.04 12.58
N VAL A 60 4.98 2.91 11.83
CA VAL A 60 4.97 2.26 10.49
C VAL A 60 5.96 2.95 9.55
N ARG A 61 5.91 4.28 9.46
CA ARG A 61 6.83 5.06 8.62
C ARG A 61 8.29 4.87 9.05
N LYS A 62 8.56 4.83 10.36
CA LYS A 62 9.91 4.58 10.89
C LYS A 62 10.44 3.21 10.45
N ILE A 63 9.64 2.14 10.61
CA ILE A 63 10.04 0.79 10.23
C ILE A 63 10.29 0.70 8.72
N LEU A 64 9.37 1.25 7.91
CA LEU A 64 9.49 1.23 6.46
C LEU A 64 10.71 2.04 5.97
N SER A 65 10.95 3.22 6.55
CA SER A 65 12.09 4.07 6.18
C SER A 65 13.44 3.38 6.34
N GLN A 66 13.58 2.55 7.38
CA GLN A 66 14.78 1.73 7.58
C GLN A 66 14.96 0.66 6.49
N LYS A 67 13.86 0.10 5.98
CA LYS A 67 13.89 -0.91 4.92
C LYS A 67 14.25 -0.36 3.54
N ILE A 68 13.80 0.85 3.23
CA ILE A 68 14.03 1.50 1.94
C ILE A 68 15.07 2.61 2.00
N ASN A 69 15.77 2.74 3.12
CA ASN A 69 16.88 3.69 3.34
C ASN A 69 16.50 5.15 3.02
N CYS A 70 15.43 5.65 3.62
CA CYS A 70 15.00 7.04 3.46
C CYS A 70 14.61 7.70 4.78
N ASN A 71 14.34 9.00 4.77
CA ASN A 71 13.81 9.70 5.93
C ASN A 71 12.32 9.36 6.11
N SER A 72 11.91 8.96 7.31
CA SER A 72 10.52 8.62 7.64
C SER A 72 9.53 9.76 7.41
N ASN A 73 9.98 11.02 7.47
CA ASN A 73 9.14 12.19 7.19
C ASN A 73 8.81 12.35 5.71
N ASN A 74 9.59 11.71 4.83
CA ASN A 74 9.37 11.73 3.37
C ASN A 74 8.48 10.56 2.90
N LEU A 75 7.88 9.80 3.84
CA LEU A 75 6.99 8.68 3.52
C LEU A 75 5.54 9.05 3.78
N ALA A 76 4.70 8.87 2.77
CA ALA A 76 3.25 8.96 2.87
C ALA A 76 2.64 7.62 2.42
N PRO A 77 2.05 6.83 3.33
CA PRO A 77 1.29 5.65 2.95
C PRO A 77 0.09 6.01 2.09
N VAL A 78 -0.10 5.26 1.02
CA VAL A 78 -1.23 5.41 0.09
C VAL A 78 -1.95 4.07 -0.09
N VAL A 79 -3.19 4.11 -0.52
CA VAL A 79 -4.03 2.91 -0.66
C VAL A 79 -3.45 1.94 -1.71
N ASN A 80 -2.90 2.48 -2.79
CA ASN A 80 -2.23 1.72 -3.86
C ASN A 80 -1.32 2.65 -4.68
N ALA A 81 -0.52 2.06 -5.57
CA ALA A 81 0.42 2.79 -6.42
C ALA A 81 -0.29 3.79 -7.34
N THR A 82 -1.44 3.43 -7.91
CA THR A 82 -2.22 4.31 -8.78
C THR A 82 -2.63 5.59 -8.06
N THR A 83 -3.13 5.49 -6.83
CA THR A 83 -3.49 6.65 -6.00
C THR A 83 -2.27 7.54 -5.71
N GLY A 84 -1.13 6.92 -5.38
CA GLY A 84 0.11 7.65 -5.12
C GLY A 84 0.60 8.43 -6.34
N LEU A 85 0.66 7.77 -7.49
CA LEU A 85 1.08 8.39 -8.74
C LEU A 85 0.10 9.47 -9.21
N ASN A 86 -1.21 9.26 -9.09
CA ASN A 86 -2.21 10.28 -9.36
C ASN A 86 -2.01 11.54 -8.51
N ALA A 87 -1.68 11.39 -7.22
CA ALA A 87 -1.39 12.53 -6.36
C ALA A 87 -0.16 13.32 -6.84
N ILE A 88 0.90 12.62 -7.27
CA ILE A 88 2.10 13.24 -7.84
C ILE A 88 1.79 13.95 -9.16
N ILE A 89 1.17 13.25 -10.11
CA ILE A 89 0.83 13.76 -11.43
C ILE A 89 -0.02 15.05 -11.32
N LYS A 90 -1.05 15.03 -10.47
CA LYS A 90 -1.92 16.19 -10.25
C LYS A 90 -1.25 17.35 -9.51
N SER A 91 -0.10 17.13 -8.89
CA SER A 91 0.69 18.19 -8.25
C SER A 91 1.66 18.88 -9.22
N ILE A 92 1.90 18.31 -10.40
CA ILE A 92 2.79 18.89 -11.42
C ILE A 92 2.03 19.97 -12.17
N GLN A 93 2.64 21.14 -12.31
CA GLN A 93 2.13 22.22 -13.15
C GLN A 93 2.74 22.08 -14.55
N PHE A 94 1.92 21.77 -15.52
CA PHE A 94 2.34 21.66 -16.92
C PHE A 94 2.18 22.99 -17.64
N ASN A 95 3.13 23.28 -18.53
CA ASN A 95 3.09 24.40 -19.44
C ASN A 95 2.75 23.91 -20.86
N LYS A 96 2.31 24.84 -21.71
CA LYS A 96 2.08 24.50 -23.12
C LYS A 96 3.40 24.10 -23.79
N GLY A 97 3.44 22.86 -24.31
CA GLY A 97 4.62 22.29 -24.97
C GLY A 97 5.40 21.31 -24.10
N ASP A 98 5.05 21.15 -22.83
CA ASP A 98 5.62 20.07 -22.02
C ASP A 98 5.22 18.70 -22.57
N GLU A 99 6.13 17.74 -22.48
CA GLU A 99 5.94 16.38 -22.99
C GLU A 99 6.05 15.38 -21.85
N VAL A 100 5.25 14.33 -21.92
CA VAL A 100 5.30 13.20 -20.98
C VAL A 100 5.79 11.96 -21.71
N LEU A 101 6.95 11.45 -21.34
CA LEU A 101 7.50 10.20 -21.87
C LEU A 101 6.92 9.01 -21.12
N ILE A 102 6.23 8.13 -21.82
CA ILE A 102 5.71 6.88 -21.29
C ILE A 102 6.18 5.70 -22.14
N SER A 103 6.16 4.48 -21.61
CA SER A 103 6.44 3.28 -22.36
C SER A 103 5.16 2.69 -22.98
N ASN A 104 5.29 1.92 -24.06
CA ASN A 104 4.18 1.16 -24.64
C ASN A 104 3.74 -0.04 -23.78
N HIS A 105 4.38 -0.26 -22.62
CA HIS A 105 4.03 -1.24 -21.61
C HIS A 105 3.55 -0.60 -20.31
N GLU A 106 3.17 0.70 -20.37
CA GLU A 106 2.66 1.42 -19.21
C GLU A 106 1.35 0.81 -18.70
N TYR A 107 1.14 0.87 -17.41
CA TYR A 107 -0.10 0.45 -16.80
C TYR A 107 -1.24 1.39 -17.23
N GLY A 108 -2.28 0.86 -17.90
CA GLY A 108 -3.31 1.66 -18.54
C GLY A 108 -4.06 2.64 -17.64
N ALA A 109 -4.13 2.40 -16.33
CA ALA A 109 -4.69 3.36 -15.39
C ALA A 109 -3.78 4.58 -15.17
N LEU A 110 -2.47 4.44 -15.35
CA LEU A 110 -1.51 5.55 -15.26
C LEU A 110 -1.44 6.31 -16.58
N GLU A 111 -1.43 5.61 -17.71
CA GLU A 111 -1.51 6.23 -19.04
C GLU A 111 -2.68 7.21 -19.15
N LYS A 112 -3.85 6.83 -18.61
CA LYS A 112 -5.06 7.66 -18.63
C LYS A 112 -5.09 8.81 -17.62
N THR A 113 -4.08 8.90 -16.77
CA THR A 113 -4.00 9.95 -15.74
C THR A 113 -3.35 11.21 -16.27
N TRP A 114 -2.51 11.09 -17.29
CA TRP A 114 -1.86 12.19 -18.00
C TRP A 114 -2.85 12.82 -18.99
#